data_dfcbf0282447a206f62963a40ed8f028
#
_entry.id   dfcbf0282447a206f62963a40ed8f028
#
_cell.length_a   1.000
_cell.length_b   1.000
_cell.length_c   1.000
_cell.angle_alpha   90.00
_cell.angle_beta   90.00
_cell.angle_gamma   90.00
#
_symmetry.space_group_name_H-M   'P 1'
#
loop_
_entity.id
_entity.type
_entity.pdbx_description
1 polymer ?
#
loop_
_entity_poly.entity_id
_entity_poly.type
_entity_poly.pdbx_seq_one_letter_code
_entity_poly.pdbx_strand_id
1 'polypeptide(L)' 'MELKGKVLETIKKAGKPMKAGEIAELAGIEKKDVDKSIKTLVAEGLVESPKRCFYDVKG' A
#
# COMPACT_ATOMS: atom_id res chain seq x y z
N MET A 1 12.40 0.06 -11.14
CA MET A 1 11.29 -0.58 -10.41
C MET A 1 10.51 0.48 -9.65
N GLU A 2 9.23 0.43 -9.78
CA GLU A 2 8.38 1.41 -9.11
C GLU A 2 7.98 0.93 -7.72
N LEU A 3 8.23 1.77 -6.73
CA LEU A 3 7.83 1.47 -5.35
C LEU A 3 6.32 1.31 -5.26
N LYS A 4 5.61 2.10 -6.03
CA LYS A 4 4.17 2.07 -6.10
C LYS A 4 3.66 0.67 -6.49
N GLY A 5 4.23 0.08 -7.52
CA GLY A 5 3.85 -1.26 -7.94
C GLY A 5 4.15 -2.31 -6.88
N LYS A 6 5.27 -2.16 -6.20
CA LYS A 6 5.66 -3.08 -5.13
C LYS A 6 4.69 -3.01 -3.95
N VAL A 7 4.29 -1.82 -3.57
CA VAL A 7 3.32 -1.61 -2.49
C VAL A 7 1.98 -2.23 -2.87
N LEU A 8 1.51 -1.96 -4.08
CA LEU A 8 0.25 -2.49 -4.57
C LEU A 8 0.25 -4.02 -4.55
N GLU A 9 1.33 -4.60 -5.06
CA GLU A 9 1.46 -6.06 -5.11
C GLU A 9 1.47 -6.67 -3.70
N THR A 10 2.16 -6.01 -2.77
CA THR A 10 2.22 -6.48 -1.39
C THR A 10 0.81 -6.55 -0.77
N ILE A 11 0.02 -5.52 -1.00
CA ILE A 11 -1.35 -5.50 -0.48
C ILE A 11 -2.20 -6.58 -1.15
N LYS A 12 -2.04 -6.76 -2.45
CA LYS A 12 -2.76 -7.81 -3.19
C LYS A 12 -2.46 -9.19 -2.64
N LYS A 13 -1.18 -9.46 -2.38
CA LYS A 13 -0.77 -10.75 -1.84
C LYS A 13 -1.32 -11.00 -0.44
N ALA A 14 -1.45 -9.95 0.35
CA ALA A 14 -2.00 -10.07 1.69
C ALA A 14 -3.48 -10.46 1.68
N GLY A 15 -4.22 -9.99 0.67
CA GLY A 15 -5.64 -10.28 0.53
C GLY A 15 -6.50 -9.67 1.62
N LYS A 16 -6.00 -8.65 2.31
CA LYS A 16 -6.69 -7.98 3.40
C LYS A 16 -6.13 -6.58 3.57
N PRO A 17 -6.87 -5.69 4.25
CA PRO A 17 -6.34 -4.36 4.54
C PRO A 17 -5.08 -4.45 5.38
N MET A 18 -4.11 -3.61 5.09
CA MET A 18 -2.83 -3.59 5.80
C MET A 18 -2.45 -2.19 6.21
N LYS A 19 -1.70 -2.09 7.31
CA LYS A 19 -1.14 -0.83 7.75
C LYS A 19 0.12 -0.51 6.96
N ALA A 20 0.42 0.78 6.82
CA ALA A 20 1.62 1.20 6.10
C ALA A 20 2.89 0.54 6.65
N GLY A 21 3.00 0.43 7.98
CA GLY A 21 4.14 -0.22 8.61
C GLY A 21 4.30 -1.68 8.23
N GLU A 22 3.17 -2.40 8.16
CA GLU A 22 3.19 -3.81 7.75
C GLU A 22 3.59 -3.93 6.28
N ILE A 23 3.07 -3.04 5.44
CA ILE A 23 3.42 -3.02 4.02
C ILE A 23 4.92 -2.78 3.86
N ALA A 24 5.47 -1.84 4.63
CA ALA A 24 6.88 -1.51 4.58
C ALA A 24 7.75 -2.73 4.92
N GLU A 25 7.37 -3.47 5.95
CA GLU A 25 8.10 -4.66 6.35
C GLU A 25 8.04 -5.76 5.28
N LEU A 26 6.86 -6.04 4.79
CA LEU A 26 6.68 -7.09 3.79
C LEU A 26 7.30 -6.73 2.45
N ALA A 27 7.24 -5.47 2.07
CA ALA A 27 7.82 -5.02 0.81
C ALA A 27 9.32 -4.78 0.91
N GLY A 28 9.84 -4.67 2.13
CA GLY A 28 11.26 -4.42 2.35
C GLY A 28 11.68 -3.00 1.98
N ILE A 29 10.80 -2.04 2.20
CA ILE A 29 11.08 -0.63 1.91
C ILE A 29 10.76 0.22 3.14
N GLU A 30 11.15 1.49 3.10
CA GLU A 30 10.91 2.39 4.21
C GLU A 30 9.45 2.82 4.27
N LYS A 31 8.97 3.06 5.49
CA LYS A 31 7.60 3.49 5.70
C LYS A 31 7.27 4.78 4.95
N LYS A 32 8.21 5.72 4.91
CA LYS A 32 7.98 6.98 4.19
C LYS A 32 7.78 6.75 2.69
N ASP A 33 8.46 5.75 2.13
CA ASP A 33 8.29 5.39 0.73
C ASP A 33 6.92 4.75 0.52
N VAL A 34 6.48 3.94 1.48
CA VAL A 34 5.16 3.35 1.44
C VAL A 34 4.09 4.44 1.48
N ASP A 35 4.24 5.42 2.37
CA ASP A 35 3.29 6.52 2.48
C ASP A 35 3.16 7.29 1.17
N LYS A 36 4.28 7.59 0.53
CA LYS A 36 4.28 8.27 -0.77
C LYS A 36 3.58 7.45 -1.83
N SER A 37 3.90 6.16 -1.88
CA SER A 37 3.32 5.25 -2.86
C SER A 37 1.82 5.12 -2.67
N ILE A 38 1.39 5.00 -1.42
CA ILE A 38 -0.03 4.90 -1.10
C ILE A 38 -0.79 6.15 -1.53
N LYS A 39 -0.23 7.33 -1.28
CA LYS A 39 -0.87 8.57 -1.70
C LYS A 39 -1.12 8.57 -3.22
N THR A 40 -0.12 8.15 -3.97
CA THR A 40 -0.23 8.07 -5.42
C THR A 40 -1.27 7.04 -5.84
N LEU A 41 -1.23 5.86 -5.21
CA LEU A 41 -2.18 4.79 -5.53
C LEU A 41 -3.62 5.17 -5.21
N VAL A 42 -3.82 5.87 -4.10
CA VAL A 42 -5.15 6.35 -3.74
C VAL A 42 -5.64 7.39 -4.76
N ALA A 43 -4.74 8.28 -5.16
CA ALA A 43 -5.07 9.31 -6.15
C ALA A 43 -5.43 8.67 -7.50
N GLU A 44 -4.81 7.54 -7.83
CA GLU A 44 -5.08 6.81 -9.07
C GLU A 44 -6.31 5.90 -8.96
N GLY A 45 -6.86 5.76 -7.76
CA GLY A 45 -8.02 4.92 -7.55
C GLY A 45 -7.71 3.42 -7.48
N LEU A 46 -6.45 3.06 -7.24
CA LEU A 46 -6.03 1.66 -7.14
C LEU A 46 -6.04 1.12 -5.73
N VAL A 47 -5.97 2.00 -4.74
CA VAL A 47 -5.97 1.64 -3.33
C VAL A 47 -6.99 2.49 -2.59
N GLU A 48 -7.64 1.91 -1.62
CA GLU A 48 -8.59 2.63 -0.77
C GLU A 48 -8.22 2.43 0.69
N SER A 49 -8.75 3.30 1.53
CA SER A 49 -8.52 3.23 2.97
C SER A 49 -9.86 2.88 3.65
N PRO A 50 -10.15 1.58 3.84
CA PRO A 50 -11.43 1.19 4.44
C PRO A 50 -11.52 1.58 5.91
N LYS A 51 -10.37 1.70 6.58
CA LYS A 51 -10.30 2.14 7.96
C LYS A 51 -9.08 3.04 8.13
N ARG A 52 -9.10 3.82 9.19
CA ARG A 52 -7.97 4.68 9.50
C ARG A 52 -6.69 3.85 9.61
N CYS A 53 -5.66 4.29 8.93
CA CYS A 53 -4.35 3.64 8.90
C CYS A 53 -4.31 2.29 8.17
N PHE A 54 -5.42 1.84 7.60
CA PHE A 54 -5.45 0.62 6.81
C PHE A 54 -5.62 0.95 5.34
N TYR A 55 -5.02 0.13 4.50
CA TYR A 55 -5.07 0.30 3.05
C TYR A 55 -5.34 -1.03 2.38
N ASP A 56 -6.18 -1.01 1.37
CA ASP A 56 -6.55 -2.21 0.65
C ASP A 56 -6.61 -1.91 -0.84
N VAL A 57 -6.45 -2.94 -1.65
CA VAL A 57 -6.56 -2.80 -3.10
C VAL A 57 -8.02 -2.59 -3.46
N LYS A 58 -8.27 -1.55 -4.23
CA LYS A 58 -9.60 -1.26 -4.70
C LYS A 58 -9.85 -2.10 -5.96
N GLY A 59 -10.74 -3.02 -5.83
CA GLY A 59 -10.91 -3.86 -6.93
C GLY A 59 -12.09 -4.56 -7.20
#